data_9fd25411ef9b7b793a8d8dec1eef4ea0
#
_entry.id   9fd25411ef9b7b793a8d8dec1eef4ea0
#
_cell.length_a   1.000
_cell.length_b   1.000
_cell.length_c   1.000
_cell.angle_alpha   90.00
_cell.angle_beta   90.00
_cell.angle_gamma   90.00
#
_symmetry.space_group_name_H-M   'P 1'
#
loop_
_entity.id
_entity.type
_entity.pdbx_description
1 polymer ?
#
loop_
_entity_poly.entity_id
_entity_poly.type
_entity_poly.pdbx_seq_one_letter_code
_entity_poly.pdbx_strand_id
1 'polypeptide(L)'
;MRVDIGKSTLLLGDSYKILDMAGLGADLILTDPPYGISLPTDYKSRGRGCLAENRDYPKVHGDDKAFDPEFLFTYSDKIVTWGANYYANKLEPSNGWLVWDKRVTEMTNDQSDCELAWTNCIKGVRIFRHMWNGFLRDSERGTGFHATQKPVALMKWVLSMINPTSVLDPFMGSGPVGVACEEMGIPYIGIEIDETYFNTAKERITEASKQMRLF
;
A
#
# COMPACT_ATOMS: atom_id res chain seq x y z
N MET A 1 -3.12 -17.83 -9.37
CA MET A 1 -1.78 -17.92 -10.02
C MET A 1 -0.71 -17.53 -9.00
N ARG A 2 0.47 -18.17 -9.03
CA ARG A 2 1.62 -17.83 -8.17
C ARG A 2 2.83 -17.48 -9.04
N VAL A 3 3.58 -16.45 -8.64
CA VAL A 3 4.83 -16.02 -9.28
C VAL A 3 5.86 -15.74 -8.18
N ASP A 4 7.06 -16.30 -8.30
CA ASP A 4 8.17 -16.06 -7.37
C ASP A 4 9.23 -15.20 -8.08
N ILE A 5 9.67 -14.10 -7.43
CA ILE A 5 10.61 -13.10 -7.96
C ILE A 5 11.56 -12.71 -6.81
N GLY A 6 12.88 -12.97 -6.97
CA GLY A 6 13.84 -12.66 -5.92
C GLY A 6 13.44 -13.27 -4.58
N LYS A 7 13.13 -12.42 -3.59
CA LYS A 7 12.62 -12.84 -2.27
C LYS A 7 11.09 -12.70 -2.14
N SER A 8 10.41 -12.36 -3.22
CA SER A 8 8.96 -12.08 -3.24
C SER A 8 8.17 -13.24 -3.83
N THR A 9 7.05 -13.57 -3.19
CA THR A 9 6.00 -14.46 -3.72
C THR A 9 4.76 -13.63 -3.99
N LEU A 10 4.27 -13.63 -5.23
CA LEU A 10 3.05 -12.92 -5.63
C LEU A 10 1.93 -13.90 -5.95
N LEU A 11 0.75 -13.64 -5.43
CA LEU A 11 -0.44 -14.49 -5.55
C LEU A 11 -1.59 -13.69 -6.16
N LEU A 12 -2.10 -14.12 -7.32
CA LEU A 12 -3.30 -13.55 -7.92
C LEU A 12 -4.54 -14.26 -7.37
N GLY A 13 -5.43 -13.52 -6.75
CA GLY A 13 -6.72 -13.98 -6.27
C GLY A 13 -7.21 -13.24 -5.03
N ASP A 14 -8.31 -13.73 -4.48
CA ASP A 14 -8.96 -13.21 -3.29
C ASP A 14 -8.12 -13.52 -2.04
N SER A 15 -7.65 -12.47 -1.35
CA SER A 15 -6.76 -12.59 -0.19
C SER A 15 -7.40 -13.35 0.97
N TYR A 16 -8.68 -13.18 1.22
CA TYR A 16 -9.38 -13.91 2.28
C TYR A 16 -9.33 -15.42 2.04
N LYS A 17 -9.61 -15.85 0.80
CA LYS A 17 -9.56 -17.27 0.43
C LYS A 17 -8.15 -17.84 0.42
N ILE A 18 -7.19 -17.06 -0.12
CA ILE A 18 -5.80 -17.53 -0.22
C ILE A 18 -5.18 -17.71 1.15
N LEU A 19 -5.38 -16.74 2.06
CA LEU A 19 -4.82 -16.79 3.40
C LEU A 19 -5.43 -17.93 4.23
N ASP A 20 -6.75 -18.09 4.17
CA ASP A 20 -7.46 -19.17 4.87
C ASP A 20 -7.00 -20.57 4.40
N MET A 21 -6.84 -20.77 3.09
CA MET A 21 -6.47 -22.06 2.51
C MET A 21 -4.97 -22.39 2.70
N ALA A 22 -4.09 -21.41 2.68
CA ALA A 22 -2.64 -21.62 2.60
C ALA A 22 -1.93 -21.51 3.94
N GLY A 23 -2.60 -21.01 5.00
CA GLY A 23 -1.99 -20.80 6.31
C GLY A 23 -0.76 -19.87 6.25
N LEU A 24 -0.75 -18.93 5.31
CA LEU A 24 0.36 -18.00 5.13
C LEU A 24 0.38 -16.98 6.26
N GLY A 25 1.57 -16.69 6.78
CA GLY A 25 1.80 -15.64 7.76
C GLY A 25 3.15 -14.97 7.52
N ALA A 26 3.39 -13.86 8.17
CA ALA A 26 4.67 -13.15 8.15
C ALA A 26 4.94 -12.46 9.50
N ASP A 27 6.17 -11.98 9.69
CA ASP A 27 6.53 -11.21 10.89
C ASP A 27 5.77 -9.87 10.96
N LEU A 28 5.46 -9.29 9.79
CA LEU A 28 4.71 -8.03 9.68
C LEU A 28 3.65 -8.13 8.59
N ILE A 29 2.43 -7.65 8.88
CA ILE A 29 1.50 -7.21 7.85
C ILE A 29 1.69 -5.71 7.63
N LEU A 30 2.02 -5.32 6.40
CA LEU A 30 2.08 -3.93 5.94
C LEU A 30 1.18 -3.80 4.72
N THR A 31 0.05 -3.11 4.86
CA THR A 31 -0.99 -3.14 3.83
C THR A 31 -1.79 -1.84 3.72
N ASP A 32 -2.40 -1.64 2.55
CA ASP A 32 -3.29 -0.52 2.21
C ASP A 32 -4.61 -1.10 1.65
N PRO A 33 -5.53 -1.56 2.52
CA PRO A 33 -6.77 -2.20 2.10
C PRO A 33 -7.74 -1.22 1.42
N PRO A 34 -8.78 -1.70 0.71
CA PRO A 34 -9.89 -0.86 0.28
C PRO A 34 -10.61 -0.30 1.51
N TYR A 35 -10.92 1.01 1.51
CA TYR A 35 -11.46 1.71 2.71
C TYR A 35 -12.98 1.62 2.83
N GLY A 36 -13.69 1.20 1.77
CA GLY A 36 -15.14 1.19 1.73
C GLY A 36 -15.78 2.56 1.49
N ILE A 37 -15.09 3.42 0.77
CA ILE A 37 -15.53 4.80 0.48
C ILE A 37 -16.07 4.98 -0.95
N SER A 38 -16.10 3.88 -1.73
CA SER A 38 -16.52 3.88 -3.14
C SER A 38 -15.79 4.95 -3.96
N LEU A 39 -14.46 4.99 -3.86
CA LEU A 39 -13.62 6.02 -4.46
C LEU A 39 -13.87 6.12 -5.98
N PRO A 40 -14.26 7.29 -6.51
CA PRO A 40 -14.41 7.47 -7.95
C PRO A 40 -13.05 7.34 -8.65
N THR A 41 -12.90 6.37 -9.55
CA THR A 41 -11.69 6.14 -10.33
C THR A 41 -11.77 6.71 -11.75
N ASP A 42 -12.94 7.25 -12.14
CA ASP A 42 -13.16 7.96 -13.40
C ASP A 42 -12.75 9.44 -13.26
N TYR A 43 -11.56 9.75 -13.72
CA TYR A 43 -11.02 11.12 -13.72
C TYR A 43 -11.32 11.89 -15.03
N LYS A 44 -11.93 11.27 -16.03
CA LYS A 44 -12.30 11.95 -17.31
C LYS A 44 -13.41 12.97 -17.13
N SER A 45 -14.27 12.78 -16.13
CA SER A 45 -15.41 13.69 -15.87
C SER A 45 -15.03 14.96 -15.10
N ARG A 46 -13.82 15.05 -14.54
CA ARG A 46 -13.35 16.28 -13.86
C ARG A 46 -12.92 17.30 -14.92
N GLY A 47 -13.72 18.35 -15.07
CA GLY A 47 -13.70 19.35 -16.12
C GLY A 47 -12.33 19.96 -16.46
N ARG A 48 -12.27 20.65 -17.60
CA ARG A 48 -11.12 21.38 -18.15
C ARG A 48 -10.48 22.30 -17.09
N GLY A 49 -9.28 21.94 -16.62
CA GLY A 49 -8.51 22.69 -15.62
C GLY A 49 -7.64 21.81 -14.72
N CYS A 50 -7.81 20.51 -14.76
CA CYS A 50 -6.92 19.58 -14.04
C CYS A 50 -5.70 19.33 -14.92
N LEU A 51 -4.51 19.76 -14.45
CA LEU A 51 -3.22 19.52 -15.12
C LEU A 51 -2.76 18.07 -15.05
N ALA A 52 -3.51 17.16 -14.37
CA ALA A 52 -3.24 15.75 -14.31
C ALA A 52 -3.67 15.06 -15.60
N GLU A 53 -2.81 14.18 -16.16
CA GLU A 53 -3.23 13.29 -17.24
C GLU A 53 -4.47 12.52 -16.76
N ASN A 54 -5.58 12.67 -17.50
CA ASN A 54 -6.82 11.94 -17.26
C ASN A 54 -6.59 10.46 -17.58
N ARG A 55 -6.16 9.69 -16.59
CA ARG A 55 -6.05 8.22 -16.68
C ARG A 55 -7.27 7.60 -16.02
N ASP A 56 -7.96 6.72 -16.74
CA ASP A 56 -8.94 5.85 -16.12
C ASP A 56 -8.20 4.72 -15.41
N TYR A 57 -8.55 4.51 -14.16
CA TYR A 57 -8.06 3.36 -13.39
C TYR A 57 -9.21 2.36 -13.20
N PRO A 58 -8.91 1.05 -13.13
CA PRO A 58 -9.90 0.06 -12.70
C PRO A 58 -10.53 0.46 -11.36
N LYS A 59 -11.79 0.08 -11.15
CA LYS A 59 -12.43 0.25 -9.84
C LYS A 59 -11.66 -0.55 -8.79
N VAL A 60 -11.51 0.03 -7.60
CA VAL A 60 -10.89 -0.66 -6.47
C VAL A 60 -11.86 -1.76 -6.00
N HIS A 61 -11.44 -3.01 -6.08
CA HIS A 61 -12.23 -4.15 -5.63
C HIS A 61 -12.46 -4.09 -4.12
N GLY A 62 -13.73 -4.27 -3.69
CA GLY A 62 -14.11 -4.27 -2.28
C GLY A 62 -14.25 -2.90 -1.63
N ASP A 63 -14.05 -1.80 -2.38
CA ASP A 63 -14.19 -0.44 -1.85
C ASP A 63 -15.66 0.03 -1.72
N ASP A 64 -16.62 -0.84 -2.03
CA ASP A 64 -18.06 -0.66 -1.83
C ASP A 64 -18.55 -1.15 -0.46
N LYS A 65 -17.67 -1.74 0.36
CA LYS A 65 -17.97 -2.27 1.69
C LYS A 65 -16.94 -1.80 2.70
N ALA A 66 -17.43 -1.46 3.91
CA ALA A 66 -16.56 -1.08 5.02
C ALA A 66 -15.54 -2.20 5.30
N PHE A 67 -14.28 -1.85 5.32
CA PHE A 67 -13.20 -2.79 5.62
C PHE A 67 -13.29 -3.31 7.06
N ASP A 68 -12.99 -4.58 7.24
CA ASP A 68 -12.89 -5.21 8.55
C ASP A 68 -11.45 -5.68 8.78
N PRO A 69 -10.69 -5.04 9.69
CA PRO A 69 -9.29 -5.36 9.93
C PRO A 69 -9.09 -6.62 10.78
N GLU A 70 -10.16 -7.19 11.38
CA GLU A 70 -10.05 -8.29 12.36
C GLU A 70 -9.26 -9.48 11.80
N PHE A 71 -9.50 -9.82 10.52
CA PHE A 71 -8.83 -10.95 9.89
C PHE A 71 -7.31 -10.79 9.80
N LEU A 72 -6.77 -9.58 9.78
CA LEU A 72 -5.32 -9.35 9.70
C LEU A 72 -4.60 -9.94 10.93
N PHE A 73 -5.23 -9.87 12.10
CA PHE A 73 -4.66 -10.35 13.36
C PHE A 73 -4.52 -11.87 13.42
N THR A 74 -5.15 -12.59 12.50
CA THR A 74 -4.99 -14.05 12.37
C THR A 74 -3.64 -14.42 11.77
N TYR A 75 -3.02 -13.55 10.97
CA TYR A 75 -1.85 -13.89 10.15
C TYR A 75 -0.56 -13.19 10.57
N SER A 76 -0.62 -12.24 11.50
CA SER A 76 0.55 -11.63 12.12
C SER A 76 0.19 -10.91 13.43
N ASP A 77 1.11 -10.95 14.38
CA ASP A 77 1.03 -10.15 15.62
C ASP A 77 1.47 -8.70 15.42
N LYS A 78 2.17 -8.38 14.33
CA LYS A 78 2.66 -7.05 13.97
C LYS A 78 1.91 -6.53 12.73
N ILE A 79 1.25 -5.40 12.87
CA ILE A 79 0.40 -4.85 11.81
C ILE A 79 0.67 -3.37 11.63
N VAL A 80 0.76 -2.96 10.36
CA VAL A 80 0.65 -1.59 9.88
C VAL A 80 -0.41 -1.57 8.79
N THR A 81 -1.49 -0.81 9.00
CA THR A 81 -2.60 -0.73 8.04
C THR A 81 -2.94 0.72 7.75
N TRP A 82 -2.83 1.11 6.47
CA TRP A 82 -3.14 2.45 5.98
C TRP A 82 -4.65 2.68 5.86
N GLY A 83 -5.07 3.96 5.84
CA GLY A 83 -6.48 4.33 5.79
C GLY A 83 -7.24 4.03 7.08
N ALA A 84 -6.52 3.81 8.17
CA ALA A 84 -7.08 3.37 9.44
C ALA A 84 -8.12 4.33 10.05
N ASN A 85 -8.13 5.59 9.65
CA ASN A 85 -9.16 6.56 10.04
C ASN A 85 -10.57 6.19 9.55
N TYR A 86 -10.70 5.40 8.47
CA TYR A 86 -11.99 4.99 7.93
C TYR A 86 -12.62 3.82 8.70
N TYR A 87 -11.81 3.06 9.43
CA TYR A 87 -12.25 1.89 10.21
C TYR A 87 -11.65 1.85 11.64
N ALA A 88 -11.31 3.02 12.17
CA ALA A 88 -10.67 3.16 13.49
C ALA A 88 -11.49 2.56 14.64
N ASN A 89 -12.82 2.53 14.52
CA ASN A 89 -13.73 1.95 15.50
C ASN A 89 -13.68 0.42 15.59
N LYS A 90 -12.98 -0.24 14.66
CA LYS A 90 -12.77 -1.70 14.62
C LYS A 90 -11.34 -2.11 14.99
N LEU A 91 -10.46 -1.13 15.22
CA LEU A 91 -9.08 -1.37 15.62
C LEU A 91 -8.95 -1.34 17.14
N GLU A 92 -8.06 -2.19 17.66
CA GLU A 92 -7.68 -2.14 19.05
C GLU A 92 -7.01 -0.80 19.41
N PRO A 93 -7.19 -0.30 20.65
CA PRO A 93 -6.52 0.91 21.09
C PRO A 93 -5.00 0.79 20.94
N SER A 94 -4.38 1.74 20.25
CA SER A 94 -2.93 1.81 20.08
C SER A 94 -2.42 3.24 20.22
N ASN A 95 -1.25 3.39 20.81
CA ASN A 95 -0.51 4.66 20.80
C ASN A 95 0.30 4.83 19.50
N GLY A 96 0.42 3.79 18.69
CA GLY A 96 1.20 3.74 17.47
C GLY A 96 0.40 4.24 16.26
N TRP A 97 0.77 5.39 15.71
CA TRP A 97 0.19 5.93 14.50
C TRP A 97 1.27 6.47 13.57
N LEU A 98 1.09 6.24 12.27
CA LEU A 98 1.92 6.82 11.23
C LEU A 98 1.10 7.85 10.46
N VAL A 99 1.72 9.00 10.20
CA VAL A 99 1.12 10.09 9.43
C VAL A 99 1.99 10.31 8.20
N TRP A 100 1.40 10.17 7.02
CA TRP A 100 2.04 10.59 5.78
C TRP A 100 1.50 11.94 5.36
N ASP A 101 2.32 12.99 5.55
CA ASP A 101 2.08 14.35 5.05
C ASP A 101 2.41 14.38 3.55
N LYS A 102 1.35 14.50 2.73
CA LYS A 102 1.44 14.46 1.25
C LYS A 102 1.69 15.83 0.65
N ARG A 103 1.50 16.89 1.40
CA ARG A 103 1.48 18.24 0.86
C ARG A 103 2.76 19.00 1.10
N VAL A 104 3.37 18.84 2.26
CA VAL A 104 4.61 19.53 2.66
C VAL A 104 4.51 21.07 2.67
N THR A 105 3.36 21.63 2.22
CA THR A 105 3.09 23.08 2.14
C THR A 105 1.67 23.38 2.64
N GLU A 106 1.42 24.63 3.02
CA GLU A 106 0.12 25.11 3.53
C GLU A 106 -0.96 25.30 2.42
N MET A 107 -0.81 24.67 1.27
CA MET A 107 -1.81 24.76 0.19
C MET A 107 -3.07 23.97 0.55
N THR A 108 -4.20 24.63 0.61
CA THR A 108 -5.51 24.00 0.85
C THR A 108 -6.21 23.67 -0.48
N ASN A 109 -6.68 22.45 -0.61
CA ASN A 109 -7.65 22.01 -1.62
C ASN A 109 -8.59 20.97 -0.98
N ASP A 110 -9.55 20.43 -1.72
CA ASP A 110 -10.54 19.47 -1.21
C ASP A 110 -9.98 18.06 -0.91
N GLN A 111 -8.69 17.83 -1.09
CA GLN A 111 -8.05 16.54 -0.80
C GLN A 111 -7.45 16.55 0.61
N SER A 112 -7.39 15.37 1.24
CA SER A 112 -6.75 15.21 2.55
C SER A 112 -5.29 15.63 2.53
N ASP A 113 -4.86 16.36 3.55
CA ASP A 113 -3.48 16.82 3.73
C ASP A 113 -2.52 15.66 4.01
N CYS A 114 -3.02 14.65 4.70
CA CYS A 114 -2.24 13.49 5.12
C CYS A 114 -3.07 12.20 5.01
N GLU A 115 -2.38 11.07 5.11
CA GLU A 115 -2.96 9.77 5.32
C GLU A 115 -2.45 9.15 6.62
N LEU A 116 -3.30 8.34 7.25
CA LEU A 116 -3.03 7.75 8.55
C LEU A 116 -2.90 6.23 8.45
N ALA A 117 -1.89 5.67 9.13
CA ALA A 117 -1.86 4.24 9.40
C ALA A 117 -1.88 3.97 10.90
N TRP A 118 -2.66 2.99 11.29
CA TRP A 118 -2.62 2.40 12.61
C TRP A 118 -1.53 1.33 12.67
N THR A 119 -0.87 1.22 13.84
CA THR A 119 0.09 0.15 14.07
C THR A 119 0.20 -0.20 15.56
N ASN A 120 0.47 -1.46 15.85
CA ASN A 120 0.84 -1.95 17.16
C ASN A 120 2.36 -2.15 17.33
N CYS A 121 3.16 -1.82 16.30
CA CYS A 121 4.60 -2.08 16.28
C CYS A 121 5.45 -1.01 16.97
N ILE A 122 4.91 0.20 17.14
CA ILE A 122 5.64 1.34 17.69
C ILE A 122 4.87 2.02 18.83
N LYS A 123 5.59 2.80 19.64
CA LYS A 123 4.99 3.67 20.66
C LYS A 123 5.04 5.13 20.17
N GLY A 124 3.86 5.75 20.10
CA GLY A 124 3.70 7.16 19.73
C GLY A 124 3.52 7.38 18.22
N VAL A 125 3.21 8.62 17.88
CA VAL A 125 2.92 9.05 16.51
C VAL A 125 4.20 9.41 15.77
N ARG A 126 4.34 8.99 14.52
CA ARG A 126 5.46 9.34 13.64
C ARG A 126 4.93 9.96 12.37
N ILE A 127 5.66 10.95 11.83
CA ILE A 127 5.29 11.66 10.61
C ILE A 127 6.37 11.47 9.54
N PHE A 128 5.94 11.12 8.33
CA PHE A 128 6.74 11.10 7.11
C PHE A 128 6.27 12.22 6.19
N ARG A 129 7.17 13.10 5.77
CA ARG A 129 6.88 14.19 4.83
C ARG A 129 7.43 13.83 3.46
N HIS A 130 6.52 13.68 2.51
CA HIS A 130 6.87 13.30 1.14
C HIS A 130 5.77 13.80 0.21
N MET A 131 6.11 14.78 -0.63
CA MET A 131 5.12 15.38 -1.51
C MET A 131 4.59 14.38 -2.53
N TRP A 132 3.26 14.29 -2.56
CA TRP A 132 2.55 13.42 -3.50
C TRP A 132 1.18 14.02 -3.81
N ASN A 133 1.18 15.07 -4.63
CA ASN A 133 -0.03 15.80 -4.98
C ASN A 133 -0.16 15.90 -6.51
N GLY A 134 -0.84 14.92 -7.09
CA GLY A 134 -1.02 14.87 -8.55
C GLY A 134 0.31 14.83 -9.30
N PHE A 135 0.67 15.95 -9.96
CA PHE A 135 1.94 16.08 -10.69
C PHE A 135 3.17 16.31 -9.82
N LEU A 136 2.97 16.90 -8.65
CA LEU A 136 4.09 17.20 -7.75
C LEU A 136 4.37 15.98 -6.90
N ARG A 137 5.45 15.30 -7.21
CA ARG A 137 5.92 14.11 -6.50
C ARG A 137 7.41 14.22 -6.23
N ASP A 138 7.83 13.90 -5.01
CA ASP A 138 9.25 13.86 -4.64
C ASP A 138 9.97 12.66 -5.25
N SER A 139 9.23 11.57 -5.51
CA SER A 139 9.74 10.36 -6.15
C SER A 139 8.78 9.81 -7.20
N GLU A 140 9.21 8.80 -7.99
CA GLU A 140 8.39 8.08 -8.97
C GLU A 140 7.64 9.02 -9.94
N ARG A 141 8.33 10.06 -10.41
CA ARG A 141 7.76 11.07 -11.32
C ARG A 141 7.40 10.43 -12.67
N GLY A 142 6.24 10.81 -13.22
CA GLY A 142 5.76 10.29 -14.51
C GLY A 142 5.18 8.87 -14.46
N THR A 143 5.15 8.23 -13.29
CA THR A 143 4.61 6.88 -13.10
C THR A 143 3.34 6.93 -12.25
N GLY A 144 2.18 6.75 -12.87
CA GLY A 144 0.90 6.59 -12.17
C GLY A 144 0.35 5.20 -12.49
N PHE A 145 0.59 4.22 -11.60
CA PHE A 145 0.19 2.83 -11.82
C PHE A 145 -1.16 2.49 -11.18
N HIS A 146 -1.58 3.27 -10.17
CA HIS A 146 -2.80 3.04 -9.40
C HIS A 146 -3.37 4.37 -8.91
N ALA A 147 -4.73 4.47 -8.78
CA ALA A 147 -5.41 5.69 -8.34
C ALA A 147 -4.98 6.15 -6.94
N THR A 148 -4.71 5.19 -6.05
CA THR A 148 -4.32 5.41 -4.64
C THR A 148 -2.89 4.93 -4.35
N GLN A 149 -2.00 4.94 -5.35
CA GLN A 149 -0.63 4.47 -5.20
C GLN A 149 0.11 5.18 -4.05
N LYS A 150 0.67 4.39 -3.14
CA LYS A 150 1.59 4.87 -2.11
C LYS A 150 3.03 4.95 -2.64
N PRO A 151 3.84 5.91 -2.19
CA PRO A 151 5.27 5.97 -2.55
C PRO A 151 6.07 4.79 -2.00
N VAL A 152 7.00 4.25 -2.80
CA VAL A 152 7.97 3.24 -2.31
C VAL A 152 8.80 3.79 -1.15
N ALA A 153 9.15 5.08 -1.19
CA ALA A 153 9.89 5.75 -0.12
C ALA A 153 9.16 5.71 1.24
N LEU A 154 7.82 5.82 1.24
CA LEU A 154 6.99 5.68 2.43
C LEU A 154 7.07 4.26 3.00
N MET A 155 6.99 3.24 2.14
CA MET A 155 7.08 1.84 2.57
C MET A 155 8.47 1.52 3.14
N LYS A 156 9.54 2.00 2.50
CA LYS A 156 10.91 1.86 3.03
C LYS A 156 11.08 2.52 4.40
N TRP A 157 10.49 3.69 4.60
CA TRP A 157 10.52 4.37 5.90
C TRP A 157 9.85 3.53 7.00
N VAL A 158 8.68 2.94 6.70
CA VAL A 158 7.99 2.04 7.64
C VAL A 158 8.84 0.81 7.94
N LEU A 159 9.34 0.14 6.90
CA LEU A 159 10.17 -1.06 7.03
C LEU A 159 11.48 -0.81 7.80
N SER A 160 12.13 0.34 7.59
CA SER A 160 13.34 0.71 8.32
C SER A 160 13.09 0.95 9.81
N MET A 161 11.89 1.40 10.19
CA MET A 161 11.51 1.66 11.57
C MET A 161 11.17 0.37 12.33
N ILE A 162 10.51 -0.58 11.65
CA ILE A 162 10.00 -1.82 12.27
C ILE A 162 11.04 -2.94 12.17
N ASN A 163 11.83 -2.95 11.09
CA ASN A 163 12.86 -3.95 10.77
C ASN A 163 12.32 -5.40 10.83
N PRO A 164 11.30 -5.74 10.03
CA PRO A 164 10.69 -7.06 10.04
C PRO A 164 11.57 -8.10 9.33
N THR A 165 11.40 -9.37 9.70
CA THR A 165 12.09 -10.51 9.04
C THR A 165 11.35 -10.99 7.79
N SER A 166 10.06 -10.73 7.67
CA SER A 166 9.22 -11.01 6.49
C SER A 166 7.97 -10.12 6.50
N VAL A 167 7.39 -9.89 5.32
CA VAL A 167 6.21 -9.03 5.14
C VAL A 167 5.14 -9.74 4.34
N LEU A 168 3.88 -9.60 4.79
CA LEU A 168 2.67 -9.99 4.07
C LEU A 168 1.86 -8.74 3.73
N ASP A 169 1.45 -8.61 2.48
CA ASP A 169 0.54 -7.57 1.99
C ASP A 169 -0.68 -8.21 1.30
N PRO A 170 -1.81 -8.34 2.00
CA PRO A 170 -3.04 -8.93 1.45
C PRO A 170 -3.70 -8.11 0.34
N PHE A 171 -3.33 -6.84 0.17
CA PHE A 171 -3.91 -5.92 -0.81
C PHE A 171 -2.80 -5.18 -1.57
N MET A 172 -2.01 -5.95 -2.30
CA MET A 172 -0.74 -5.51 -2.90
C MET A 172 -0.88 -4.34 -3.87
N GLY A 173 -2.02 -4.22 -4.58
CA GLY A 173 -2.22 -3.20 -5.60
C GLY A 173 -1.11 -3.20 -6.65
N SER A 174 -0.53 -2.03 -6.93
CA SER A 174 0.61 -1.87 -7.83
C SER A 174 1.98 -2.24 -7.21
N GLY A 175 2.01 -2.85 -6.04
CA GLY A 175 3.17 -3.46 -5.39
C GLY A 175 4.19 -2.53 -4.75
N PRO A 176 3.85 -1.36 -4.17
CA PRO A 176 4.85 -0.47 -3.56
C PRO A 176 5.57 -1.10 -2.36
N VAL A 177 4.87 -1.91 -1.56
CA VAL A 177 5.45 -2.66 -0.44
C VAL A 177 6.43 -3.70 -0.96
N GLY A 178 6.04 -4.47 -2.00
CA GLY A 178 6.90 -5.49 -2.59
C GLY A 178 8.18 -4.93 -3.20
N VAL A 179 8.10 -3.77 -3.89
CA VAL A 179 9.28 -3.05 -4.40
C VAL A 179 10.20 -2.65 -3.24
N ALA A 180 9.64 -2.06 -2.17
CA ALA A 180 10.43 -1.68 -1.00
C ALA A 180 11.11 -2.89 -0.34
N CYS A 181 10.40 -4.01 -0.22
CA CYS A 181 10.93 -5.25 0.34
C CYS A 181 12.07 -5.83 -0.50
N GLU A 182 11.92 -5.90 -1.83
CA GLU A 182 13.01 -6.34 -2.72
C GLU A 182 14.24 -5.45 -2.58
N GLU A 183 14.09 -4.14 -2.63
CA GLU A 183 15.21 -3.18 -2.51
C GLU A 183 15.88 -3.21 -1.12
N MET A 184 15.20 -3.71 -0.09
CA MET A 184 15.74 -3.87 1.27
C MET A 184 16.13 -5.33 1.59
N GLY A 185 15.94 -6.25 0.66
CA GLY A 185 16.27 -7.67 0.82
C GLY A 185 15.38 -8.42 1.82
N ILE A 186 14.14 -7.94 2.04
CA ILE A 186 13.17 -8.53 2.98
C ILE A 186 12.26 -9.51 2.23
N PRO A 187 12.07 -10.76 2.71
CA PRO A 187 11.09 -11.69 2.17
C PRO A 187 9.67 -11.10 2.17
N TYR A 188 8.95 -11.25 1.05
CA TYR A 188 7.66 -10.64 0.83
C TYR A 188 6.63 -11.61 0.24
N ILE A 189 5.40 -11.53 0.72
CA ILE A 189 4.23 -12.18 0.12
C ILE A 189 3.20 -11.10 -0.19
N GLY A 190 2.83 -10.96 -1.47
CA GLY A 190 1.80 -10.04 -1.91
C GLY A 190 0.63 -10.76 -2.55
N ILE A 191 -0.60 -10.32 -2.23
CA ILE A 191 -1.82 -10.87 -2.82
C ILE A 191 -2.58 -9.73 -3.50
N GLU A 192 -3.07 -9.98 -4.72
CA GLU A 192 -3.85 -9.03 -5.51
C GLU A 192 -4.95 -9.77 -6.26
N ILE A 193 -6.16 -9.22 -6.23
CA ILE A 193 -7.32 -9.80 -6.89
C ILE A 193 -7.46 -9.34 -8.35
N ASP A 194 -7.04 -8.12 -8.66
CA ASP A 194 -7.09 -7.54 -9.99
C ASP A 194 -5.87 -7.95 -10.81
N GLU A 195 -6.09 -8.58 -11.96
CA GLU A 195 -5.03 -9.08 -12.82
C GLU A 195 -4.17 -7.94 -13.40
N THR A 196 -4.74 -6.77 -13.66
CA THR A 196 -4.02 -5.61 -14.20
C THR A 196 -3.04 -5.07 -13.16
N TYR A 197 -3.49 -4.90 -11.91
CA TYR A 197 -2.63 -4.46 -10.81
C TYR A 197 -1.60 -5.52 -10.45
N PHE A 198 -1.98 -6.80 -10.45
CA PHE A 198 -1.04 -7.90 -10.25
C PHE A 198 0.10 -7.89 -11.26
N ASN A 199 -0.21 -7.73 -12.56
CA ASN A 199 0.81 -7.66 -13.61
C ASN A 199 1.70 -6.42 -13.46
N THR A 200 1.13 -5.28 -13.10
CA THR A 200 1.88 -4.05 -12.80
C THR A 200 2.84 -4.25 -11.61
N ALA A 201 2.37 -4.85 -10.52
CA ALA A 201 3.20 -5.16 -9.36
C ALA A 201 4.33 -6.13 -9.72
N LYS A 202 4.02 -7.17 -10.47
CA LYS A 202 5.00 -8.16 -10.97
C LYS A 202 6.13 -7.49 -11.77
N GLU A 203 5.80 -6.59 -12.69
CA GLU A 203 6.81 -5.87 -13.49
C GLU A 203 7.70 -5.00 -12.59
N ARG A 204 7.12 -4.21 -11.70
CA ARG A 204 7.83 -3.31 -10.78
C ARG A 204 8.76 -4.06 -9.83
N ILE A 205 8.26 -5.14 -9.22
CA ILE A 205 9.05 -5.97 -8.29
C ILE A 205 10.16 -6.72 -9.04
N THR A 206 9.90 -7.18 -10.27
CA THR A 206 10.94 -7.78 -11.12
C THR A 206 12.07 -6.79 -11.42
N GLU A 207 11.74 -5.54 -11.71
CA GLU A 207 12.75 -4.52 -11.98
C GLU A 207 13.59 -4.20 -10.73
N ALA A 208 12.94 -4.05 -9.57
CA ALA A 208 13.64 -3.87 -8.30
C ALA A 208 14.60 -5.04 -7.97
N SER A 209 14.15 -6.28 -8.21
CA SER A 209 14.97 -7.48 -8.00
C SER A 209 16.23 -7.53 -8.90
N LYS A 210 16.17 -7.00 -10.13
CA LYS A 210 17.32 -6.93 -11.02
C LYS A 210 18.35 -5.92 -10.52
N GLN A 211 17.92 -4.77 -10.01
CA GLN A 211 18.83 -3.73 -9.50
C GLN A 211 19.64 -4.23 -8.31
N MET A 212 19.05 -5.03 -7.41
CA MET A 212 19.75 -5.62 -6.27
C MET A 212 20.85 -6.62 -6.66
N ARG A 213 20.78 -7.25 -7.84
CA ARG A 213 21.79 -8.22 -8.32
C ARG A 213 23.04 -7.57 -8.91
N LEU A 214 23.05 -6.26 -9.07
CA LEU A 214 24.16 -5.51 -9.66
C LEU A 214 25.14 -4.97 -8.60
N PHE A 215 24.84 -5.17 -7.32
CA PHE A 215 25.67 -4.80 -6.16
C PHE A 215 25.94 -6.03 -5.28
#